data_4050a667ab69582d77d1467c79a3ab74
#
_entry.id   4050a667ab69582d77d1467c79a3ab74
#
_cell.length_a   1.000
_cell.length_b   1.000
_cell.length_c   1.000
_cell.angle_alpha   90.00
_cell.angle_beta   90.00
_cell.angle_gamma   90.00
#
_symmetry.space_group_name_H-M   'P 1'
#
loop_
_entity.id
_entity.type
_entity.pdbx_description
1 polymer ?
#
loop_
_entity_poly.entity_id
_entity_poly.type
_entity_poly.pdbx_seq_one_letter_code
_entity_poly.pdbx_strand_id
1 'polypeptide(L)'
;MNCVYIENLTAYFPNINFEEISDSNFFIIDILQNEHKHLKSLRIKPNEKILITNGQGIVAFAMMELIGKTNYKIRINKIIKQFNELPFRLGLAIGIIASKERFEFAIEKCTELGVTDIFPIISDFSQTKNINYERIKSKTIAAITQCKRSCLPQIHQPISTLELIELVTVQGSAYYFDSIILADENGIYPTSNLKNSKNIIAFIGSEGGFSERELNSFPAQTIKWNLGHRRLRAETAAILTIGILSL
;
A
#
# COMPACT_ATOMS: atom_id res chain seq x y z
N MET A 1 -0.68 14.59 -14.74
CA MET A 1 -1.08 13.39 -15.50
C MET A 1 -1.95 12.55 -14.57
N ASN A 2 -3.20 12.32 -14.96
CA ASN A 2 -4.16 11.52 -14.21
C ASN A 2 -3.73 10.03 -14.21
N CYS A 3 -4.02 9.32 -13.11
CA CYS A 3 -3.81 7.87 -13.01
C CYS A 3 -5.16 7.18 -12.82
N VAL A 4 -5.36 6.08 -13.53
CA VAL A 4 -6.60 5.30 -13.57
C VAL A 4 -6.31 3.88 -13.12
N TYR A 5 -7.18 3.30 -12.31
CA TYR A 5 -7.10 1.90 -11.91
C TYR A 5 -7.96 1.02 -12.82
N ILE A 6 -7.35 0.00 -13.43
CA ILE A 6 -8.03 -1.02 -14.24
C ILE A 6 -7.54 -2.40 -13.76
N GLU A 7 -8.34 -3.10 -12.97
CA GLU A 7 -7.98 -4.37 -12.33
C GLU A 7 -7.52 -5.43 -13.34
N ASN A 8 -8.23 -5.57 -14.44
CA ASN A 8 -7.96 -6.59 -15.46
C ASN A 8 -7.12 -6.05 -16.62
N LEU A 9 -6.25 -5.06 -16.38
CA LEU A 9 -5.43 -4.46 -17.45
C LEU A 9 -4.65 -5.51 -18.25
N THR A 10 -4.10 -6.52 -17.58
CA THR A 10 -3.34 -7.60 -18.23
C THR A 10 -4.16 -8.50 -19.15
N ALA A 11 -5.47 -8.59 -18.96
CA ALA A 11 -6.36 -9.35 -19.83
C ALA A 11 -6.46 -8.76 -21.24
N TYR A 12 -6.15 -7.48 -21.41
CA TYR A 12 -6.07 -6.83 -22.72
C TYR A 12 -4.79 -7.20 -23.49
N PHE A 13 -3.82 -7.91 -22.83
CA PHE A 13 -2.49 -8.20 -23.38
C PHE A 13 -2.06 -9.66 -23.19
N PRO A 14 -2.85 -10.66 -23.58
CA PRO A 14 -2.60 -12.06 -23.20
C PRO A 14 -1.27 -12.65 -23.72
N ASN A 15 -0.62 -12.01 -24.74
CA ASN A 15 0.58 -12.54 -25.39
C ASN A 15 1.61 -11.46 -25.76
N ILE A 16 1.67 -10.36 -25.01
CA ILE A 16 2.52 -9.23 -25.39
C ILE A 16 3.81 -9.21 -24.57
N ASN A 17 4.92 -9.10 -25.28
CA ASN A 17 6.19 -8.70 -24.66
C ASN A 17 6.15 -7.20 -24.38
N PHE A 18 6.05 -6.84 -23.10
CA PHE A 18 5.96 -5.44 -22.67
C PHE A 18 7.18 -4.59 -23.04
N GLU A 19 8.33 -5.23 -23.34
CA GLU A 19 9.56 -4.55 -23.74
C GLU A 19 9.52 -4.05 -25.19
N GLU A 20 8.61 -4.59 -26.00
CA GLU A 20 8.44 -4.21 -27.40
C GLU A 20 7.48 -3.04 -27.62
N ILE A 21 6.81 -2.57 -26.56
CA ILE A 21 5.87 -1.45 -26.66
C ILE A 21 6.64 -0.12 -26.68
N SER A 22 6.42 0.66 -27.73
CA SER A 22 7.03 1.97 -27.96
C SER A 22 6.05 2.93 -28.65
N ASP A 23 6.44 4.18 -28.84
CA ASP A 23 5.63 5.15 -29.59
C ASP A 23 5.37 4.74 -31.05
N SER A 24 6.27 3.93 -31.65
CA SER A 24 6.11 3.36 -33.00
C SER A 24 5.39 2.00 -33.00
N ASN A 25 5.40 1.28 -31.88
CA ASN A 25 4.74 -0.01 -31.71
C ASN A 25 3.79 0.06 -30.50
N PHE A 26 2.62 0.65 -30.67
CA PHE A 26 1.64 0.91 -29.64
C PHE A 26 0.46 -0.05 -29.71
N PHE A 27 -0.25 -0.21 -28.60
CA PHE A 27 -1.49 -0.97 -28.51
C PHE A 27 -2.70 -0.06 -28.32
N ILE A 28 -3.79 -0.44 -28.96
CA ILE A 28 -5.08 0.22 -28.74
C ILE A 28 -6.01 -0.79 -28.07
N ILE A 29 -6.51 -0.41 -26.90
CA ILE A 29 -7.49 -1.20 -26.17
C ILE A 29 -8.85 -0.49 -26.18
N ASP A 30 -9.91 -1.28 -26.39
CA ASP A 30 -11.30 -0.83 -26.18
C ASP A 30 -11.64 -0.99 -24.70
N ILE A 31 -12.09 0.07 -24.08
CA ILE A 31 -12.42 0.04 -22.65
C ILE A 31 -13.82 -0.53 -22.46
N LEU A 32 -13.98 -1.42 -21.50
CA LEU A 32 -15.28 -1.99 -21.15
C LEU A 32 -16.27 -0.92 -20.66
N GLN A 33 -17.55 -1.11 -20.94
CA GLN A 33 -18.60 -0.10 -20.63
C GLN A 33 -18.70 0.29 -19.15
N ASN A 34 -18.41 -0.62 -18.22
CA ASN A 34 -18.37 -0.36 -16.79
C ASN A 34 -17.26 0.62 -16.40
N GLU A 35 -16.12 0.60 -17.10
CA GLU A 35 -14.97 1.50 -16.86
C GLU A 35 -15.19 2.89 -17.50
N HIS A 36 -16.05 2.99 -18.51
CA HIS A 36 -16.40 4.27 -19.13
C HIS A 36 -16.97 5.29 -18.12
N LYS A 37 -17.76 4.83 -17.14
CA LYS A 37 -18.34 5.71 -16.11
C LYS A 37 -17.24 6.30 -15.23
N HIS A 38 -16.24 5.50 -14.89
CA HIS A 38 -15.10 5.93 -14.09
C HIS A 38 -14.26 6.97 -14.85
N LEU A 39 -13.92 6.70 -16.10
CA LEU A 39 -13.15 7.62 -16.95
C LEU A 39 -13.89 8.97 -17.15
N LYS A 40 -15.21 8.94 -17.34
CA LYS A 40 -16.03 10.16 -17.42
C LYS A 40 -15.97 10.97 -16.11
N SER A 41 -16.00 10.30 -14.96
CA SER A 41 -15.94 10.97 -13.66
C SER A 41 -14.63 11.73 -13.45
N LEU A 42 -13.55 11.24 -14.03
CA LEU A 42 -12.22 11.87 -14.00
C LEU A 42 -12.07 13.06 -14.96
N ARG A 43 -13.07 13.34 -15.80
CA ARG A 43 -13.09 14.43 -16.78
C ARG A 43 -11.87 14.45 -17.71
N ILE A 44 -11.34 13.27 -18.06
CA ILE A 44 -10.18 13.13 -18.93
C ILE A 44 -10.57 13.58 -20.34
N LYS A 45 -9.75 14.43 -20.95
CA LYS A 45 -9.97 14.98 -22.29
C LYS A 45 -9.42 14.06 -23.38
N PRO A 46 -9.96 14.10 -24.60
CA PRO A 46 -9.34 13.44 -25.76
C PRO A 46 -7.87 13.89 -25.93
N ASN A 47 -7.00 12.96 -26.28
CA ASN A 47 -5.55 13.15 -26.42
C ASN A 47 -4.82 13.53 -25.13
N GLU A 48 -5.46 13.38 -23.98
CA GLU A 48 -4.78 13.56 -22.69
C GLU A 48 -3.90 12.33 -22.36
N LYS A 49 -2.68 12.62 -21.92
CA LYS A 49 -1.76 11.58 -21.41
C LYS A 49 -2.22 11.14 -20.02
N ILE A 50 -2.37 9.84 -19.84
CA ILE A 50 -2.78 9.22 -18.58
C ILE A 50 -1.84 8.09 -18.18
N LEU A 51 -1.84 7.76 -16.91
CA LEU A 51 -1.29 6.50 -16.40
C LEU A 51 -2.43 5.53 -16.13
N ILE A 52 -2.18 4.26 -16.35
CA ILE A 52 -3.11 3.19 -15.98
C ILE A 52 -2.36 2.20 -15.12
N THR A 53 -2.86 1.93 -13.92
CA THR A 53 -2.31 0.91 -13.03
C THR A 53 -3.30 -0.24 -12.85
N ASN A 54 -2.80 -1.46 -12.71
CA ASN A 54 -3.61 -2.62 -12.36
C ASN A 54 -3.52 -2.97 -10.87
N GLY A 55 -2.68 -2.26 -10.10
CA GLY A 55 -2.43 -2.59 -8.71
C GLY A 55 -1.64 -3.89 -8.47
N GLN A 56 -1.15 -4.53 -9.54
CA GLN A 56 -0.41 -5.80 -9.52
C GLN A 56 1.02 -5.64 -10.06
N GLY A 57 1.58 -4.45 -9.94
CA GLY A 57 2.96 -4.15 -10.32
C GLY A 57 3.13 -3.61 -11.73
N ILE A 58 2.07 -3.24 -12.43
CA ILE A 58 2.12 -2.71 -13.79
C ILE A 58 1.53 -1.30 -13.87
N VAL A 59 2.27 -0.40 -14.52
CA VAL A 59 1.77 0.90 -14.97
C VAL A 59 1.96 1.04 -16.47
N ALA A 60 0.87 1.37 -17.17
CA ALA A 60 0.88 1.73 -18.59
C ALA A 60 0.84 3.25 -18.76
N PHE A 61 1.76 3.79 -19.56
CA PHE A 61 1.72 5.15 -20.08
C PHE A 61 0.85 5.15 -21.33
N ALA A 62 -0.19 5.95 -21.32
CA ALA A 62 -1.21 5.87 -22.34
C ALA A 62 -1.74 7.26 -22.74
N MET A 63 -2.44 7.27 -23.87
CA MET A 63 -3.18 8.44 -24.37
C MET A 63 -4.63 8.03 -24.59
N MET A 64 -5.57 8.84 -24.11
CA MET A 64 -6.98 8.61 -24.35
C MET A 64 -7.36 9.07 -25.75
N GLU A 65 -7.94 8.19 -26.52
CA GLU A 65 -8.52 8.48 -27.84
C GLU A 65 -10.05 8.39 -27.73
N LEU A 66 -10.76 9.41 -28.19
CA LEU A 66 -12.22 9.40 -28.27
C LEU A 66 -12.65 9.02 -29.68
N ILE A 67 -13.38 7.92 -29.83
CA ILE A 67 -13.97 7.50 -31.10
C ILE A 67 -15.47 7.73 -31.06
N GLY A 68 -15.93 8.73 -31.81
CA GLY A 68 -17.33 9.16 -31.79
C GLY A 68 -17.72 9.87 -30.50
N LYS A 69 -19.01 9.83 -30.13
CA LYS A 69 -19.53 10.59 -28.97
C LYS A 69 -19.39 9.86 -27.61
N THR A 70 -19.15 8.54 -27.60
CA THR A 70 -19.27 7.71 -26.38
C THR A 70 -18.22 6.62 -26.23
N ASN A 71 -17.44 6.29 -27.24
CA ASN A 71 -16.48 5.19 -27.17
C ASN A 71 -15.06 5.72 -26.89
N TYR A 72 -14.48 5.20 -25.83
CA TYR A 72 -13.10 5.51 -25.46
C TYR A 72 -12.19 4.36 -25.90
N LYS A 73 -11.10 4.72 -26.58
CA LYS A 73 -9.96 3.84 -26.82
C LYS A 73 -8.75 4.40 -26.09
N ILE A 74 -7.88 3.53 -25.67
CA ILE A 74 -6.65 3.91 -25.01
C ILE A 74 -5.50 3.40 -25.86
N ARG A 75 -4.63 4.30 -26.28
CA ARG A 75 -3.36 4.00 -26.91
C ARG A 75 -2.30 3.85 -25.83
N ILE A 76 -1.70 2.69 -25.69
CA ILE A 76 -0.62 2.42 -24.75
C ILE A 76 0.71 2.49 -25.47
N ASN A 77 1.58 3.37 -24.97
CA ASN A 77 2.88 3.68 -25.58
C ASN A 77 4.04 3.07 -24.81
N LYS A 78 3.85 2.76 -23.52
CA LYS A 78 4.90 2.18 -22.66
C LYS A 78 4.29 1.48 -21.47
N ILE A 79 4.89 0.35 -21.06
CA ILE A 79 4.56 -0.34 -19.82
C ILE A 79 5.80 -0.41 -18.94
N ILE A 80 5.63 -0.13 -17.65
CA ILE A 80 6.70 -0.20 -16.64
C ILE A 80 6.23 -1.09 -15.50
N LYS A 81 7.09 -2.03 -15.11
CA LYS A 81 6.89 -2.88 -13.92
C LYS A 81 7.46 -2.17 -12.68
N GLN A 82 6.84 -2.40 -11.53
CA GLN A 82 7.27 -1.89 -10.22
C GLN A 82 7.49 -0.35 -10.21
N PHE A 83 6.59 0.37 -10.93
CA PHE A 83 6.69 1.82 -11.04
C PHE A 83 6.30 2.50 -9.72
N ASN A 84 7.18 3.38 -9.22
CA ASN A 84 7.05 4.07 -7.93
C ASN A 84 6.90 3.11 -6.72
N GLU A 85 7.54 1.94 -6.77
CA GLU A 85 7.60 1.03 -5.64
C GLU A 85 8.94 1.13 -4.90
N LEU A 86 8.91 0.83 -3.62
CA LEU A 86 10.13 0.69 -2.82
C LEU A 86 10.91 -0.56 -3.27
N PRO A 87 12.24 -0.55 -3.21
CA PRO A 87 13.08 -1.70 -3.58
C PRO A 87 13.10 -2.82 -2.51
N PHE A 88 12.27 -2.71 -1.49
CA PHE A 88 12.18 -3.64 -0.35
C PHE A 88 10.73 -3.77 0.12
N ARG A 89 10.45 -4.85 0.86
CA ARG A 89 9.14 -5.12 1.44
C ARG A 89 8.96 -4.30 2.73
N LEU A 90 7.86 -3.55 2.82
CA LEU A 90 7.53 -2.73 3.97
C LEU A 90 6.15 -3.10 4.52
N GLY A 91 6.13 -3.74 5.68
CA GLY A 91 4.92 -4.13 6.40
C GLY A 91 4.51 -3.10 7.46
N LEU A 92 3.21 -2.95 7.63
CA LEU A 92 2.58 -2.20 8.73
C LEU A 92 1.66 -3.12 9.51
N ALA A 93 2.02 -3.43 10.75
CA ALA A 93 1.14 -4.03 11.75
C ALA A 93 0.54 -2.91 12.60
N ILE A 94 -0.74 -2.64 12.43
CA ILE A 94 -1.43 -1.52 13.11
C ILE A 94 -2.61 -2.02 13.93
N GLY A 95 -2.64 -1.66 15.21
CA GLY A 95 -3.78 -1.91 16.10
C GLY A 95 -5.05 -1.32 15.50
N ILE A 96 -6.12 -2.13 15.46
CA ILE A 96 -7.40 -1.66 14.94
C ILE A 96 -7.89 -0.49 15.80
N ILE A 97 -7.94 0.70 15.21
CA ILE A 97 -8.36 1.95 15.85
C ILE A 97 -9.88 1.94 15.96
N ALA A 98 -10.43 2.40 17.10
CA ALA A 98 -11.88 2.44 17.35
C ALA A 98 -12.62 3.31 16.32
N SER A 99 -12.04 4.46 15.91
CA SER A 99 -12.58 5.28 14.81
C SER A 99 -12.21 4.67 13.46
N LYS A 100 -13.22 4.22 12.73
CA LYS A 100 -13.06 3.66 11.38
C LYS A 100 -12.40 4.67 10.42
N GLU A 101 -12.78 5.93 10.50
CA GLU A 101 -12.25 7.00 9.65
C GLU A 101 -10.75 7.21 9.88
N ARG A 102 -10.31 7.19 11.14
CA ARG A 102 -8.88 7.34 11.50
C ARG A 102 -8.08 6.12 11.06
N PHE A 103 -8.64 4.91 11.20
CA PHE A 103 -8.01 3.68 10.75
C PHE A 103 -7.82 3.67 9.22
N GLU A 104 -8.90 4.00 8.49
CA GLU A 104 -8.87 4.10 7.03
C GLU A 104 -7.90 5.18 6.54
N PHE A 105 -7.83 6.33 7.25
CA PHE A 105 -6.89 7.41 6.95
C PHE A 105 -5.44 6.94 7.12
N ALA A 106 -5.11 6.23 8.21
CA ALA A 106 -3.78 5.66 8.42
C ALA A 106 -3.38 4.74 7.26
N ILE A 107 -4.28 3.82 6.87
CA ILE A 107 -4.05 2.89 5.77
C ILE A 107 -3.86 3.62 4.45
N GLU A 108 -4.70 4.61 4.13
CA GLU A 108 -4.59 5.44 2.94
C GLU A 108 -3.22 6.10 2.86
N LYS A 109 -2.78 6.78 3.92
CA LYS A 109 -1.50 7.51 3.94
C LYS A 109 -0.27 6.58 3.95
N CYS A 110 -0.33 5.46 4.68
CA CYS A 110 0.74 4.46 4.62
C CYS A 110 0.82 3.79 3.23
N THR A 111 -0.31 3.65 2.53
CA THR A 111 -0.31 3.20 1.13
C THR A 111 0.41 4.21 0.23
N GLU A 112 0.16 5.50 0.37
CA GLU A 112 0.87 6.55 -0.39
C GLU A 112 2.39 6.52 -0.13
N LEU A 113 2.80 6.15 1.09
CA LEU A 113 4.19 6.06 1.51
C LEU A 113 4.91 4.76 1.12
N GLY A 114 4.24 3.83 0.44
CA GLY A 114 4.91 2.65 -0.12
C GLY A 114 4.72 1.35 0.65
N VAL A 115 3.86 1.29 1.67
CA VAL A 115 3.61 0.03 2.40
C VAL A 115 3.16 -1.07 1.43
N THR A 116 3.70 -2.29 1.62
CA THR A 116 3.41 -3.46 0.77
C THR A 116 2.44 -4.42 1.44
N ASP A 117 2.45 -4.48 2.77
CA ASP A 117 1.62 -5.38 3.57
C ASP A 117 1.00 -4.62 4.75
N ILE A 118 -0.28 -4.81 4.96
CA ILE A 118 -1.03 -4.22 6.07
C ILE A 118 -1.65 -5.33 6.90
N PHE A 119 -1.24 -5.42 8.15
CA PHE A 119 -1.74 -6.37 9.14
C PHE A 119 -2.57 -5.60 10.18
N PRO A 120 -3.91 -5.63 10.08
CA PRO A 120 -4.76 -5.15 11.16
C PRO A 120 -4.58 -6.03 12.39
N ILE A 121 -4.02 -5.51 13.48
CA ILE A 121 -3.79 -6.32 14.68
C ILE A 121 -4.82 -6.06 15.76
N ILE A 122 -5.21 -7.17 16.41
CA ILE A 122 -6.07 -7.18 17.58
C ILE A 122 -5.14 -7.27 18.80
N SER A 123 -4.82 -6.10 19.39
CA SER A 123 -4.04 -6.02 20.62
C SER A 123 -4.94 -6.23 21.85
N ASP A 124 -4.32 -6.50 23.01
CA ASP A 124 -5.05 -6.70 24.27
C ASP A 124 -5.97 -5.52 24.62
N PHE A 125 -5.61 -4.30 24.22
CA PHE A 125 -6.37 -3.07 24.44
C PHE A 125 -7.23 -2.63 23.25
N SER A 126 -7.38 -3.47 22.21
CA SER A 126 -8.23 -3.15 21.07
C SER A 126 -9.70 -3.10 21.46
N GLN A 127 -10.37 -1.97 21.20
CA GLN A 127 -11.80 -1.77 21.48
C GLN A 127 -12.69 -2.41 20.40
N THR A 128 -12.15 -2.72 19.24
CA THR A 128 -12.86 -3.35 18.11
C THR A 128 -11.97 -4.37 17.42
N LYS A 129 -12.60 -5.38 16.82
CA LYS A 129 -11.91 -6.46 16.09
C LYS A 129 -12.27 -6.51 14.61
N ASN A 130 -13.23 -5.69 14.20
CA ASN A 130 -13.78 -5.74 12.84
C ASN A 130 -13.29 -4.58 11.99
N ILE A 131 -12.97 -4.89 10.74
CA ILE A 131 -12.64 -3.92 9.70
C ILE A 131 -13.59 -4.05 8.51
N ASN A 132 -13.78 -2.98 7.76
CA ASN A 132 -14.53 -3.01 6.51
C ASN A 132 -13.56 -3.15 5.33
N TYR A 133 -13.36 -4.39 4.87
CA TYR A 133 -12.43 -4.72 3.78
C TYR A 133 -12.70 -3.95 2.51
N GLU A 134 -13.95 -3.91 2.05
CA GLU A 134 -14.32 -3.26 0.80
C GLU A 134 -13.98 -1.76 0.83
N ARG A 135 -14.23 -1.14 1.97
CA ARG A 135 -13.92 0.27 2.15
C ARG A 135 -12.41 0.52 2.22
N ILE A 136 -11.65 -0.33 2.91
CA ILE A 136 -10.19 -0.26 2.95
C ILE A 136 -9.61 -0.48 1.55
N LYS A 137 -10.06 -1.51 0.81
CA LYS A 137 -9.65 -1.76 -0.58
C LYS A 137 -9.93 -0.54 -1.47
N SER A 138 -11.10 0.06 -1.35
CA SER A 138 -11.44 1.28 -2.09
C SER A 138 -10.48 2.44 -1.76
N LYS A 139 -10.11 2.61 -0.49
CA LYS A 139 -9.15 3.63 -0.04
C LYS A 139 -7.74 3.39 -0.58
N THR A 140 -7.27 2.14 -0.56
CA THR A 140 -5.95 1.80 -1.11
C THR A 140 -5.89 1.98 -2.62
N ILE A 141 -6.97 1.66 -3.36
CA ILE A 141 -7.07 1.95 -4.80
C ILE A 141 -6.99 3.46 -5.06
N ALA A 142 -7.74 4.27 -4.31
CA ALA A 142 -7.68 5.72 -4.42
C ALA A 142 -6.27 6.27 -4.12
N ALA A 143 -5.60 5.72 -3.08
CA ALA A 143 -4.25 6.10 -2.71
C ALA A 143 -3.24 5.78 -3.81
N ILE A 144 -3.20 4.54 -4.35
CA ILE A 144 -2.23 4.19 -5.42
C ILE A 144 -2.45 4.99 -6.69
N THR A 145 -3.70 5.33 -7.05
CA THR A 145 -3.97 6.17 -8.21
C THR A 145 -3.50 7.61 -7.98
N GLN A 146 -3.67 8.15 -6.79
CA GLN A 146 -3.22 9.48 -6.43
C GLN A 146 -1.68 9.59 -6.45
N CYS A 147 -0.96 8.67 -5.81
CA CYS A 147 0.49 8.65 -5.73
C CYS A 147 1.17 7.93 -6.92
N LYS A 148 0.38 7.35 -7.85
CA LYS A 148 0.83 6.67 -9.08
C LYS A 148 1.67 5.42 -8.81
N ARG A 149 1.36 4.67 -7.79
CA ARG A 149 1.97 3.38 -7.51
C ARG A 149 1.43 2.30 -8.43
N SER A 150 2.25 1.29 -8.68
CA SER A 150 1.88 0.13 -9.50
C SER A 150 1.29 -1.02 -8.69
N CYS A 151 1.53 -1.08 -7.37
CA CYS A 151 1.11 -2.17 -6.49
C CYS A 151 0.09 -1.69 -5.45
N LEU A 152 -0.98 -2.47 -5.28
CA LEU A 152 -1.83 -2.40 -4.10
C LEU A 152 -1.13 -3.10 -2.93
N PRO A 153 -1.19 -2.55 -1.71
CA PRO A 153 -0.75 -3.30 -0.54
C PRO A 153 -1.63 -4.51 -0.32
N GLN A 154 -1.05 -5.60 0.16
CA GLN A 154 -1.81 -6.75 0.62
C GLN A 154 -2.42 -6.44 1.98
N ILE A 155 -3.74 -6.47 2.08
CA ILE A 155 -4.48 -6.29 3.33
C ILE A 155 -4.77 -7.68 3.89
N HIS A 156 -4.15 -7.99 5.03
CA HIS A 156 -4.32 -9.28 5.71
C HIS A 156 -5.57 -9.29 6.59
N GLN A 157 -6.03 -10.50 6.95
CA GLN A 157 -7.12 -10.66 7.92
C GLN A 157 -6.67 -10.16 9.30
N PRO A 158 -7.58 -9.61 10.13
CA PRO A 158 -7.27 -9.27 11.50
C PRO A 158 -6.68 -10.47 12.26
N ILE A 159 -5.55 -10.24 12.91
CA ILE A 159 -4.78 -11.26 13.61
C ILE A 159 -4.37 -10.73 14.99
N SER A 160 -4.20 -11.60 15.99
CA SER A 160 -3.70 -11.16 17.28
C SER A 160 -2.24 -10.71 17.18
N THR A 161 -1.82 -9.77 18.04
CA THR A 161 -0.43 -9.29 18.10
C THR A 161 0.54 -10.45 18.28
N LEU A 162 0.23 -11.39 19.18
CA LEU A 162 1.12 -12.51 19.51
C LEU A 162 1.30 -13.46 18.32
N GLU A 163 0.20 -13.85 17.68
CA GLU A 163 0.26 -14.72 16.49
C GLU A 163 1.05 -14.06 15.35
N LEU A 164 0.88 -12.76 15.15
CA LEU A 164 1.63 -12.06 14.10
C LEU A 164 3.13 -12.03 14.43
N ILE A 165 3.52 -11.76 15.68
CA ILE A 165 4.92 -11.80 16.10
C ILE A 165 5.55 -13.17 15.78
N GLU A 166 4.86 -14.26 16.11
CA GLU A 166 5.31 -15.62 15.78
C GLU A 166 5.50 -15.81 14.27
N LEU A 167 4.50 -15.43 13.47
CA LEU A 167 4.53 -15.61 12.01
C LEU A 167 5.66 -14.83 11.32
N VAL A 168 5.91 -13.59 11.75
CA VAL A 168 6.90 -12.71 11.08
C VAL A 168 8.34 -13.04 11.46
N THR A 169 8.56 -13.85 12.50
CA THR A 169 9.89 -14.26 12.96
C THR A 169 10.35 -15.60 12.40
N VAL A 170 9.46 -16.40 11.81
CA VAL A 170 9.81 -17.71 11.25
C VAL A 170 10.50 -17.55 9.89
N GLN A 171 11.79 -17.83 9.83
CA GLN A 171 12.56 -17.80 8.57
C GLN A 171 11.99 -18.79 7.54
N GLY A 172 11.90 -18.34 6.29
CA GLY A 172 11.32 -19.13 5.20
C GLY A 172 9.80 -19.07 5.12
N SER A 173 9.12 -18.43 6.08
CA SER A 173 7.70 -18.10 5.99
C SER A 173 7.44 -17.01 4.97
N ALA A 174 6.32 -17.06 4.27
CA ALA A 174 5.84 -15.96 3.42
C ALA A 174 5.60 -14.65 4.21
N TYR A 175 5.45 -14.77 5.52
CA TYR A 175 5.25 -13.66 6.45
C TYR A 175 6.53 -13.18 7.12
N TYR A 176 7.68 -13.78 6.82
CA TYR A 176 8.95 -13.41 7.45
C TYR A 176 9.38 -11.97 7.13
N PHE A 177 9.83 -11.27 8.17
CA PHE A 177 10.48 -9.97 8.06
C PHE A 177 11.83 -10.02 8.79
N ASP A 178 12.88 -9.49 8.17
CA ASP A 178 14.24 -9.51 8.72
C ASP A 178 14.49 -8.40 9.76
N SER A 179 13.63 -7.37 9.78
CA SER A 179 13.68 -6.29 10.76
C SER A 179 12.30 -5.96 11.30
N ILE A 180 12.18 -5.90 12.61
CA ILE A 180 10.97 -5.52 13.33
C ILE A 180 11.19 -4.18 14.02
N ILE A 181 10.36 -3.20 13.70
CA ILE A 181 10.32 -1.90 14.35
C ILE A 181 9.08 -1.84 15.24
N LEU A 182 9.25 -1.43 16.47
CA LEU A 182 8.15 -1.20 17.41
C LEU A 182 8.12 0.28 17.80
N ALA A 183 7.01 0.96 17.54
CA ALA A 183 6.80 2.30 18.08
C ALA A 183 6.56 2.22 19.59
N ASP A 184 7.53 2.70 20.37
CA ASP A 184 7.56 2.62 21.84
C ASP A 184 8.17 3.90 22.39
N GLU A 185 7.50 4.53 23.37
CA GLU A 185 7.98 5.77 24.00
C GLU A 185 9.31 5.60 24.76
N ASN A 186 9.65 4.37 25.16
CA ASN A 186 10.92 4.02 25.80
C ASN A 186 12.01 3.62 24.78
N GLY A 187 11.77 3.78 23.50
CA GLY A 187 12.71 3.46 22.43
C GLY A 187 13.78 4.53 22.22
N ILE A 188 14.62 4.31 21.22
CA ILE A 188 15.58 5.28 20.70
C ILE A 188 14.97 6.10 19.56
N TYR A 189 15.53 7.27 19.27
CA TYR A 189 15.13 8.01 18.07
C TYR A 189 15.42 7.20 16.80
N PRO A 190 14.53 7.31 15.77
CA PRO A 190 14.74 6.62 14.51
C PRO A 190 16.12 6.90 13.93
N THR A 191 16.81 5.85 13.50
CA THR A 191 18.15 5.92 12.91
C THR A 191 18.13 5.25 11.53
N SER A 192 18.98 5.70 10.62
CA SER A 192 19.10 5.20 9.26
C SER A 192 19.81 3.84 9.12
N ASN A 193 20.12 3.15 10.20
CA ASN A 193 20.89 1.90 10.20
C ASN A 193 20.17 0.66 9.63
N LEU A 194 18.97 0.84 9.03
CA LEU A 194 18.18 -0.24 8.41
C LEU A 194 18.54 -0.46 6.93
N LYS A 195 19.60 0.18 6.41
CA LYS A 195 19.98 0.18 4.98
C LYS A 195 20.20 -1.21 4.34
N ASN A 196 20.36 -2.27 5.14
CA ASN A 196 20.60 -3.63 4.65
C ASN A 196 19.36 -4.54 4.78
N SER A 197 18.27 -4.07 5.37
CA SER A 197 17.06 -4.86 5.53
C SER A 197 16.24 -4.84 4.24
N LYS A 198 15.82 -6.04 3.79
CA LYS A 198 15.00 -6.22 2.59
C LYS A 198 13.51 -6.37 2.91
N ASN A 199 13.20 -6.74 4.15
CA ASN A 199 11.84 -6.96 4.63
C ASN A 199 11.71 -6.34 6.01
N ILE A 200 11.04 -5.19 6.11
CA ILE A 200 10.88 -4.44 7.36
C ILE A 200 9.39 -4.41 7.73
N ILE A 201 9.06 -4.71 8.98
CA ILE A 201 7.72 -4.53 9.50
C ILE A 201 7.70 -3.58 10.69
N ALA A 202 6.76 -2.63 10.69
CA ALA A 202 6.53 -1.71 11.79
C ALA A 202 5.28 -2.10 12.58
N PHE A 203 5.40 -2.19 13.90
CA PHE A 203 4.29 -2.44 14.82
C PHE A 203 3.88 -1.15 15.51
N ILE A 204 2.59 -0.82 15.38
CA ILE A 204 1.95 0.35 15.97
C ILE A 204 0.73 -0.12 16.78
N GLY A 205 0.69 0.17 18.07
CA GLY A 205 -0.43 -0.16 18.93
C GLY A 205 -1.72 0.60 18.59
N SER A 206 -2.84 0.12 19.10
CA SER A 206 -4.10 0.87 19.14
C SER A 206 -4.01 2.08 20.11
N GLU A 207 -5.12 2.74 20.40
CA GLU A 207 -5.13 3.88 21.34
C GLU A 207 -4.60 3.54 22.75
N GLY A 208 -4.75 2.28 23.17
CA GLY A 208 -4.23 1.76 24.44
C GLY A 208 -2.78 1.26 24.38
N GLY A 209 -2.16 1.24 23.18
CA GLY A 209 -0.82 0.68 22.97
C GLY A 209 -0.81 -0.85 23.05
N PHE A 210 0.30 -1.41 23.51
CA PHE A 210 0.51 -2.82 23.76
C PHE A 210 0.55 -3.13 25.27
N SER A 211 0.05 -4.29 25.66
CA SER A 211 0.18 -4.78 27.03
C SER A 211 1.62 -5.22 27.34
N GLU A 212 1.96 -5.34 28.62
CA GLU A 212 3.27 -5.89 29.04
C GLU A 212 3.49 -7.29 28.46
N ARG A 213 2.46 -8.12 28.40
CA ARG A 213 2.52 -9.45 27.80
C ARG A 213 2.89 -9.39 26.33
N GLU A 214 2.29 -8.48 25.58
CA GLU A 214 2.60 -8.27 24.17
C GLU A 214 4.01 -7.71 23.98
N LEU A 215 4.41 -6.72 24.78
CA LEU A 215 5.75 -6.12 24.74
C LEU A 215 6.85 -7.14 25.02
N ASN A 216 6.62 -8.07 25.97
CA ASN A 216 7.56 -9.12 26.33
C ASN A 216 7.65 -10.24 25.29
N SER A 217 6.70 -10.31 24.35
CA SER A 217 6.69 -11.32 23.27
C SER A 217 7.49 -10.91 22.05
N PHE A 218 7.87 -9.63 21.94
CA PHE A 218 8.75 -9.21 20.86
C PHE A 218 10.15 -9.77 20.99
N PRO A 219 10.77 -10.22 19.88
CA PRO A 219 12.16 -10.69 19.90
C PRO A 219 13.12 -9.64 20.46
N ALA A 220 14.20 -10.09 21.11
CA ALA A 220 15.19 -9.20 21.72
C ALA A 220 15.86 -8.24 20.70
N GLN A 221 15.93 -8.64 19.42
CA GLN A 221 16.47 -7.82 18.34
C GLN A 221 15.46 -6.78 17.78
N THR A 222 14.24 -6.71 18.32
CA THR A 222 13.25 -5.71 17.91
C THR A 222 13.78 -4.31 18.20
N ILE A 223 13.74 -3.45 17.20
CA ILE A 223 14.20 -2.07 17.31
C ILE A 223 13.03 -1.20 17.79
N LYS A 224 13.17 -0.66 19.00
CA LYS A 224 12.15 0.22 19.57
C LYS A 224 12.44 1.66 19.18
N TRP A 225 11.47 2.30 18.52
CA TRP A 225 11.56 3.70 18.09
C TRP A 225 10.71 4.63 18.92
N ASN A 226 11.36 5.63 19.51
CA ASN A 226 10.70 6.78 20.13
C ASN A 226 10.46 7.85 19.05
N LEU A 227 9.18 8.11 18.77
CA LEU A 227 8.76 9.05 17.71
C LEU A 227 8.69 10.51 18.18
N GLY A 228 9.29 10.82 19.32
CA GLY A 228 9.38 12.16 19.89
C GLY A 228 8.69 12.30 21.25
N HIS A 229 8.86 13.47 21.88
CA HIS A 229 8.42 13.71 23.25
C HIS A 229 6.89 13.85 23.43
N ARG A 230 6.15 13.96 22.34
CA ARG A 230 4.69 14.12 22.38
C ARG A 230 4.02 12.77 22.16
N ARG A 231 2.98 12.48 22.95
CA ARG A 231 2.13 11.33 22.71
C ARG A 231 1.42 11.49 21.37
N LEU A 232 1.74 10.63 20.40
CA LEU A 232 1.09 10.60 19.10
C LEU A 232 -0.14 9.69 19.13
N ARG A 233 -1.13 10.02 18.32
CA ARG A 233 -2.22 9.09 18.03
C ARG A 233 -1.71 7.96 17.13
N ALA A 234 -2.35 6.79 17.19
CA ALA A 234 -1.95 5.60 16.45
C ALA A 234 -1.80 5.86 14.93
N GLU A 235 -2.75 6.57 14.30
CA GLU A 235 -2.66 6.95 12.89
C GLU A 235 -1.47 7.85 12.60
N THR A 236 -1.15 8.78 13.48
CA THR A 236 0.00 9.67 13.31
C THR A 236 1.31 8.91 13.48
N ALA A 237 1.38 8.02 14.48
CA ALA A 237 2.55 7.17 14.70
C ALA A 237 2.80 6.24 13.49
N ALA A 238 1.75 5.63 12.93
CA ALA A 238 1.86 4.79 11.75
C ALA A 238 2.41 5.56 10.55
N ILE A 239 1.82 6.72 10.23
CA ILE A 239 2.23 7.54 9.09
C ILE A 239 3.68 8.02 9.25
N LEU A 240 4.04 8.48 10.45
CA LEU A 240 5.41 8.94 10.73
C LEU A 240 6.43 7.80 10.61
N THR A 241 6.14 6.63 11.21
CA THR A 241 7.04 5.48 11.16
C THR A 241 7.25 5.00 9.73
N ILE A 242 6.17 4.81 8.97
CA ILE A 242 6.25 4.38 7.57
C ILE A 242 6.93 5.47 6.72
N GLY A 243 6.67 6.75 6.97
CA GLY A 243 7.34 7.86 6.29
C GLY A 243 8.86 7.85 6.49
N ILE A 244 9.34 7.59 7.71
CA ILE A 244 10.78 7.49 8.00
C ILE A 244 11.39 6.27 7.29
N LEU A 245 10.68 5.13 7.27
CA LEU A 245 11.17 3.90 6.66
C LEU A 245 11.16 3.94 5.12
N SER A 246 10.35 4.79 4.51
CA SER A 246 10.21 4.91 3.05
C SER A 246 11.22 5.87 2.40
N LEU A 247 12.01 6.62 3.18
CA LEU A 247 13.03 7.55 2.72
C LEU A 247 14.40 6.87 2.59
#